data_31d5a09e6c132a601022097a4fa64463
#
_entry.id   31d5a09e6c132a601022097a4fa64463
#
_cell.length_a   1.000
_cell.length_b   1.000
_cell.length_c   1.000
_cell.angle_alpha   90.00
_cell.angle_beta   90.00
_cell.angle_gamma   90.00
#
_symmetry.space_group_name_H-M   'P 1'
#
loop_
_entity.id
_entity.type
_entity.pdbx_description
1 polymer ?
#
loop_
_entity_poly.entity_id
_entity_poly.type
_entity_poly.pdbx_seq_one_letter_code
_entity_poly.pdbx_strand_id
1 'polypeptide(L)'
;MKKIRTGMTLAAAVALAVGMNPFGSLPGSRVCAEDGTTAAKEVTLRVCNWEEYIDLGDWDEEETIDLESGDIIGENSMVEDFEQWYYETYGVKVKVEYSTFGTNEDLYNMLTLGDVYDIVCPSEYMIMKLMAEDKLVPLSEHFFDTSDENNYYSKGVSPYIRNIFEKNEINGEAWSKYAAGYMWGLTGIVYNPEEVSEEDASSWKILDNPDYKRQVTIKDNVRDSYFAAVGALKSDLLTSESFRNDPDYKQKLVDEMNDTSPETIQAVQDYLQDVKNNAYSFETDSGKADMITGKVLANYQWSGDAVYTMDQAEEDGVFLDYAVPEESTNIYFDGWVMLKSVIGEDKDKQKAAEAFINFNSRPDNAIRNMYYIGYTSVISGGDDPRVFEYADWNYGAEDGEEDTVDYDLAYFFTEDGNSEDYVITAPAEQARRQLYAQYPDADAMDRSSIMIYFDEKQ
;
A
#
# COMPACT_ATOMS: atom_id res chain seq x y z
N MET A 1 -18.98 21.79 -5.33
CA MET A 1 -17.50 21.93 -5.27
C MET A 1 -17.04 20.93 -4.23
N LYS A 2 -16.57 19.73 -4.67
CA LYS A 2 -15.92 18.78 -3.78
C LYS A 2 -14.75 19.53 -3.15
N LYS A 3 -14.57 19.42 -1.83
CA LYS A 3 -13.43 20.02 -1.13
C LYS A 3 -12.17 19.39 -1.66
N ILE A 4 -11.46 20.11 -2.53
CA ILE A 4 -10.11 19.80 -2.94
C ILE A 4 -9.29 19.74 -1.65
N ARG A 5 -8.48 18.70 -1.46
CA ARG A 5 -7.49 18.62 -0.38
C ARG A 5 -6.72 19.92 -0.34
N THR A 6 -6.99 20.76 0.65
CA THR A 6 -6.19 21.97 0.87
C THR A 6 -4.81 21.48 1.26
N GLY A 7 -3.83 21.71 0.39
CA GLY A 7 -2.54 21.08 0.42
C GLY A 7 -1.92 21.02 1.81
N MET A 8 -1.67 19.83 2.32
CA MET A 8 -0.68 19.63 3.36
C MET A 8 0.66 20.06 2.79
N THR A 9 1.07 21.27 3.13
CA THR A 9 2.42 21.74 2.85
C THR A 9 3.34 20.85 3.68
N LEU A 10 3.99 19.89 3.04
CA LEU A 10 5.02 19.06 3.66
C LEU A 10 6.15 19.96 4.14
N ALA A 11 6.06 20.45 5.37
CA ALA A 11 7.19 21.04 6.07
C ALA A 11 8.04 19.87 6.59
N ALA A 12 9.03 19.47 5.81
CA ALA A 12 10.06 18.54 6.23
C ALA A 12 10.78 19.09 7.45
N ALA A 13 10.28 18.83 8.63
CA ALA A 13 10.93 19.10 9.90
C ALA A 13 11.92 17.96 10.20
N VAL A 14 13.14 18.07 9.67
CA VAL A 14 14.26 17.24 10.13
C VAL A 14 14.60 17.65 11.56
N ALA A 15 14.04 16.97 12.54
CA ALA A 15 14.40 17.10 13.93
C ALA A 15 15.63 16.20 14.22
N LEU A 16 16.83 16.73 14.04
CA LEU A 16 18.06 16.17 14.57
C LEU A 16 18.07 16.31 16.09
N ALA A 17 17.61 15.29 16.82
CA ALA A 17 17.77 15.21 18.27
C ALA A 17 19.15 14.64 18.61
N VAL A 18 20.14 15.51 18.74
CA VAL A 18 21.42 15.18 19.38
C VAL A 18 21.21 15.22 20.89
N GLY A 19 21.05 14.05 21.51
CA GLY A 19 21.02 13.90 22.95
C GLY A 19 22.39 13.98 23.58
N MET A 20 22.71 15.06 24.24
CA MET A 20 23.82 15.13 25.21
C MET A 20 23.30 14.91 26.61
N ASN A 21 23.77 13.82 27.23
CA ASN A 21 23.65 13.58 28.67
C ASN A 21 24.74 14.35 29.41
N PRO A 22 24.44 15.02 30.52
CA PRO A 22 25.44 15.24 31.57
C PRO A 22 25.09 14.46 32.84
N PHE A 23 26.03 13.69 33.29
CA PHE A 23 26.09 13.03 34.62
C PHE A 23 25.89 14.02 35.76
N GLY A 24 25.17 13.58 36.79
CA GLY A 24 25.13 14.26 38.08
C GLY A 24 24.39 13.43 39.11
N SER A 25 25.12 12.58 39.82
CA SER A 25 24.68 11.84 41.00
C SER A 25 24.60 12.71 42.24
N LEU A 26 23.56 12.55 43.07
CA LEU A 26 23.65 12.63 44.53
C LEU A 26 22.50 11.88 45.21
N PRO A 27 22.69 11.30 46.39
CA PRO A 27 21.80 10.33 47.03
C PRO A 27 20.90 10.98 48.07
N GLY A 28 19.70 10.43 48.28
CA GLY A 28 18.83 10.83 49.38
C GLY A 28 17.67 9.86 49.57
N SER A 29 17.87 8.91 50.46
CA SER A 29 16.85 8.01 50.97
C SER A 29 15.69 8.74 51.58
N ARG A 30 14.46 8.42 51.15
CA ARG A 30 13.27 8.46 52.03
C ARG A 30 12.31 7.35 51.63
N VAL A 31 12.17 6.39 52.51
CA VAL A 31 11.10 5.41 52.57
C VAL A 31 9.80 6.14 52.78
N CYS A 32 8.83 5.97 51.91
CA CYS A 32 7.42 6.23 52.18
C CYS A 32 6.59 5.15 51.54
N ALA A 33 5.84 4.50 52.41
CA ALA A 33 4.61 3.75 52.24
C ALA A 33 4.24 3.18 50.86
N GLU A 34 4.14 1.87 50.83
CA GLU A 34 3.39 1.10 49.85
C GLU A 34 1.93 1.53 49.81
N ASP A 35 1.55 2.37 48.86
CA ASP A 35 0.19 2.37 48.34
C ASP A 35 0.13 1.26 47.28
N GLY A 36 -0.72 0.27 47.56
CA GLY A 36 -0.88 -0.92 46.69
C GLY A 36 -1.67 -0.62 45.41
N THR A 37 -1.18 0.30 44.58
CA THR A 37 -1.54 0.40 43.20
C THR A 37 -0.60 -0.52 42.44
N THR A 38 -1.08 -1.71 42.09
CA THR A 38 -0.45 -2.52 41.05
C THR A 38 -0.24 -1.60 39.84
N ALA A 39 1.01 -1.30 39.49
CA ALA A 39 1.33 -0.57 38.29
C ALA A 39 0.59 -1.28 37.12
N ALA A 40 -0.19 -0.53 36.36
CA ALA A 40 -0.88 -1.09 35.21
C ALA A 40 0.17 -1.76 34.32
N LYS A 41 -0.09 -2.99 33.91
CA LYS A 41 0.81 -3.73 33.01
C LYS A 41 0.97 -2.90 31.75
N GLU A 42 2.20 -2.68 31.33
CA GLU A 42 2.52 -1.93 30.13
C GLU A 42 3.23 -2.86 29.14
N VAL A 43 2.85 -2.79 27.86
CA VAL A 43 3.44 -3.54 26.75
C VAL A 43 4.07 -2.52 25.81
N THR A 44 5.33 -2.67 25.46
CA THR A 44 5.97 -1.90 24.40
C THR A 44 5.84 -2.68 23.09
N LEU A 45 5.27 -2.04 22.06
CA LEU A 45 5.11 -2.58 20.72
C LEU A 45 5.97 -1.76 19.75
N ARG A 46 6.95 -2.38 19.13
CA ARG A 46 7.81 -1.77 18.11
C ARG A 46 7.26 -2.05 16.73
N VAL A 47 6.83 -0.99 16.07
CA VAL A 47 6.23 -1.02 14.73
C VAL A 47 7.20 -0.38 13.74
N CYS A 48 7.41 -1.00 12.58
CA CYS A 48 8.14 -0.42 11.48
C CYS A 48 7.32 -0.50 10.20
N ASN A 49 7.04 0.65 9.59
CA ASN A 49 6.22 0.80 8.40
C ASN A 49 6.97 1.58 7.30
N TRP A 50 6.37 1.74 6.16
CA TRP A 50 6.85 2.65 5.13
C TRP A 50 6.82 4.12 5.62
N GLU A 51 7.66 4.95 5.04
CA GLU A 51 7.57 6.40 5.23
C GLU A 51 6.23 6.93 4.72
N GLU A 52 5.62 7.91 5.40
CA GLU A 52 4.35 8.55 5.02
C GLU A 52 3.17 7.59 4.78
N TYR A 53 3.09 6.49 5.54
CA TYR A 53 2.18 5.37 5.26
C TYR A 53 1.21 5.03 6.40
N ILE A 54 0.86 6.02 7.21
CA ILE A 54 -0.14 5.97 8.28
C ILE A 54 -0.63 7.38 8.58
N ASP A 55 -1.90 7.54 8.96
CA ASP A 55 -2.45 8.83 9.36
C ASP A 55 -1.76 9.36 10.62
N LEU A 56 -1.18 10.55 10.52
CA LEU A 56 -0.48 11.23 11.62
C LEU A 56 -1.39 12.18 12.42
N GLY A 57 -2.68 12.26 12.06
CA GLY A 57 -3.62 13.18 12.71
C GLY A 57 -3.42 14.64 12.30
N ASP A 58 -3.76 15.55 13.21
CA ASP A 58 -3.68 17.00 13.00
C ASP A 58 -4.51 17.51 11.80
N TRP A 59 -5.62 16.84 11.48
CA TRP A 59 -6.55 17.32 10.45
C TRP A 59 -7.13 18.67 10.86
N ASP A 60 -7.21 19.59 9.92
CA ASP A 60 -7.84 20.89 10.16
C ASP A 60 -9.33 20.71 10.52
N GLU A 61 -9.89 21.63 11.34
CA GLU A 61 -11.30 21.58 11.79
C GLU A 61 -12.30 21.48 10.61
N GLU A 62 -11.90 21.85 9.41
CA GLU A 62 -12.71 21.77 8.18
C GLU A 62 -12.49 20.45 7.41
N GLU A 63 -11.49 19.66 7.76
CA GLU A 63 -11.22 18.35 7.14
C GLU A 63 -12.05 17.28 7.84
N THR A 64 -13.25 17.07 7.31
CA THR A 64 -14.19 16.05 7.78
C THR A 64 -14.66 15.26 6.59
N ILE A 65 -14.66 13.93 6.70
CA ILE A 65 -15.28 13.04 5.70
C ILE A 65 -16.70 12.79 6.16
N ASP A 66 -17.66 13.46 5.50
CA ASP A 66 -19.08 13.41 5.85
C ASP A 66 -19.74 12.23 5.13
N LEU A 67 -19.91 11.08 5.80
CA LEU A 67 -20.59 9.90 5.28
C LEU A 67 -22.02 9.78 5.81
N GLU A 68 -22.89 9.08 5.10
CA GLU A 68 -24.27 8.82 5.58
C GLU A 68 -24.29 8.07 6.92
N SER A 69 -23.34 7.17 7.13
CA SER A 69 -23.19 6.38 8.36
C SER A 69 -22.45 7.08 9.50
N GLY A 70 -21.95 8.29 9.28
CA GLY A 70 -21.30 9.16 10.29
C GLY A 70 -19.99 9.76 9.82
N ASP A 71 -19.64 10.87 10.44
CA ASP A 71 -18.45 11.65 10.10
C ASP A 71 -17.17 10.97 10.54
N ILE A 72 -16.11 11.13 9.77
CA ILE A 72 -14.76 10.66 10.09
C ILE A 72 -13.85 11.87 10.21
N ILE A 73 -13.12 11.93 11.31
CA ILE A 73 -12.16 12.99 11.65
C ILE A 73 -10.84 12.37 12.13
N GLY A 74 -9.74 13.10 11.98
CA GLY A 74 -8.40 12.67 12.36
C GLY A 74 -7.69 13.67 13.28
N GLU A 75 -8.20 13.87 14.52
CA GLU A 75 -7.60 14.81 15.48
C GLU A 75 -6.23 14.33 15.97
N ASN A 76 -6.15 13.04 16.38
CA ASN A 76 -4.92 12.43 16.86
C ASN A 76 -4.30 11.54 15.78
N SER A 77 -3.02 11.21 15.91
CA SER A 77 -2.41 10.20 15.08
C SER A 77 -3.04 8.82 15.30
N MET A 78 -2.97 7.96 14.29
CA MET A 78 -3.44 6.57 14.37
C MET A 78 -2.79 5.81 15.53
N VAL A 79 -1.52 6.13 15.84
CA VAL A 79 -0.78 5.53 16.95
C VAL A 79 -1.33 5.95 18.30
N GLU A 80 -1.61 7.26 18.51
CA GLU A 80 -2.17 7.78 19.76
C GLU A 80 -3.57 7.24 20.02
N ASP A 81 -4.40 7.21 18.96
CA ASP A 81 -5.76 6.66 19.05
C ASP A 81 -5.74 5.16 19.34
N PHE A 82 -4.77 4.40 18.78
CA PHE A 82 -4.58 3.00 19.11
C PHE A 82 -4.19 2.79 20.57
N GLU A 83 -3.23 3.56 21.11
CA GLU A 83 -2.79 3.44 22.50
C GLU A 83 -3.96 3.70 23.48
N GLN A 84 -4.79 4.70 23.19
CA GLN A 84 -5.99 5.01 23.96
C GLN A 84 -7.03 3.89 23.84
N TRP A 85 -7.39 3.48 22.61
CA TRP A 85 -8.38 2.43 22.37
C TRP A 85 -7.97 1.10 23.00
N TYR A 86 -6.69 0.73 22.93
CA TYR A 86 -6.17 -0.50 23.52
C TYR A 86 -6.34 -0.49 25.05
N TYR A 87 -6.05 0.66 25.69
CA TYR A 87 -6.25 0.80 27.12
C TYR A 87 -7.72 0.74 27.53
N GLU A 88 -8.59 1.41 26.80
CA GLU A 88 -10.04 1.40 27.05
C GLU A 88 -10.64 0.00 26.86
N THR A 89 -10.19 -0.74 25.86
CA THR A 89 -10.71 -2.06 25.50
C THR A 89 -10.18 -3.16 26.44
N TYR A 90 -8.89 -3.14 26.76
CA TYR A 90 -8.24 -4.24 27.48
C TYR A 90 -7.76 -3.90 28.89
N GLY A 91 -7.80 -2.66 29.31
CA GLY A 91 -7.31 -2.20 30.62
C GLY A 91 -5.77 -2.33 30.79
N VAL A 92 -5.04 -2.52 29.70
CA VAL A 92 -3.58 -2.65 29.64
C VAL A 92 -3.02 -1.48 28.86
N LYS A 93 -1.96 -0.83 29.35
CA LYS A 93 -1.28 0.20 28.58
C LYS A 93 -0.41 -0.44 27.51
N VAL A 94 -0.50 0.07 26.30
CA VAL A 94 0.46 -0.20 25.25
C VAL A 94 1.22 1.10 24.94
N LYS A 95 2.51 0.98 24.68
CA LYS A 95 3.32 2.07 24.13
C LYS A 95 3.86 1.63 22.79
N VAL A 96 3.51 2.35 21.75
CA VAL A 96 4.01 2.10 20.40
C VAL A 96 5.31 2.89 20.18
N GLU A 97 6.36 2.18 19.82
CA GLU A 97 7.59 2.77 19.29
C GLU A 97 7.54 2.62 17.77
N TYR A 98 7.11 3.68 17.08
CA TYR A 98 6.90 3.69 15.65
C TYR A 98 8.14 4.19 14.91
N SER A 99 8.54 3.50 13.86
CA SER A 99 9.65 3.84 12.97
C SER A 99 9.33 3.50 11.53
N THR A 100 10.14 3.95 10.59
CA THR A 100 9.91 3.80 9.16
C THR A 100 11.11 3.25 8.42
N PHE A 101 10.85 2.74 7.19
CA PHE A 101 11.86 2.32 6.23
C PHE A 101 11.49 2.84 4.83
N GLY A 102 12.50 3.06 3.97
CA GLY A 102 12.31 3.59 2.62
C GLY A 102 12.07 2.52 1.55
N THR A 103 12.71 1.33 1.70
CA THR A 103 12.56 0.21 0.74
C THR A 103 12.49 -1.13 1.48
N ASN A 104 11.90 -2.17 0.85
CA ASN A 104 11.88 -3.52 1.42
C ASN A 104 13.30 -4.06 1.67
N GLU A 105 14.25 -3.69 0.82
CA GLU A 105 15.66 -4.04 0.95
C GLU A 105 16.30 -3.36 2.17
N ASP A 106 15.95 -2.11 2.45
CA ASP A 106 16.40 -1.40 3.67
C ASP A 106 15.83 -2.08 4.91
N LEU A 107 14.53 -2.39 4.94
CA LEU A 107 13.92 -3.14 6.03
C LEU A 107 14.65 -4.46 6.25
N TYR A 108 14.90 -5.24 5.19
CA TYR A 108 15.61 -6.52 5.30
C TYR A 108 17.05 -6.36 5.83
N ASN A 109 17.75 -5.32 5.38
CA ASN A 109 19.08 -4.96 5.87
C ASN A 109 19.04 -4.58 7.35
N MET A 110 18.09 -3.75 7.79
CA MET A 110 17.89 -3.39 9.21
C MET A 110 17.68 -4.62 10.07
N LEU A 111 16.80 -5.54 9.65
CA LEU A 111 16.54 -6.80 10.35
C LEU A 111 17.80 -7.70 10.41
N THR A 112 18.58 -7.73 9.35
CA THR A 112 19.82 -8.53 9.26
C THR A 112 20.93 -7.95 10.12
N LEU A 113 20.99 -6.63 10.27
CA LEU A 113 21.94 -5.91 11.12
C LEU A 113 21.58 -5.98 12.61
N GLY A 114 20.37 -6.45 12.94
CA GLY A 114 19.94 -6.72 14.31
C GLY A 114 18.99 -5.69 14.89
N ASP A 115 18.38 -4.86 14.05
CA ASP A 115 17.27 -4.00 14.47
C ASP A 115 16.08 -4.85 14.95
N VAL A 116 15.36 -4.33 15.93
CA VAL A 116 14.39 -5.09 16.71
C VAL A 116 13.00 -4.49 16.55
N TYR A 117 12.13 -5.18 15.83
CA TYR A 117 10.72 -4.83 15.65
C TYR A 117 9.82 -5.99 16.04
N ASP A 118 8.65 -5.69 16.60
CA ASP A 118 7.62 -6.68 16.90
C ASP A 118 6.78 -6.96 15.65
N ILE A 119 6.44 -5.91 14.89
CA ILE A 119 5.59 -5.95 13.72
C ILE A 119 6.16 -5.02 12.64
N VAL A 120 6.13 -5.48 11.39
CA VAL A 120 6.56 -4.72 10.21
C VAL A 120 5.54 -4.86 9.09
N CYS A 121 5.51 -3.90 8.16
CA CYS A 121 4.56 -3.87 7.03
C CYS A 121 5.28 -3.86 5.67
N PRO A 122 5.94 -4.94 5.26
CA PRO A 122 6.58 -5.03 3.95
C PRO A 122 5.61 -5.40 2.83
N SER A 123 6.08 -5.29 1.58
CA SER A 123 5.36 -5.82 0.41
C SER A 123 5.39 -7.35 0.33
N GLU A 124 4.48 -7.92 -0.48
CA GLU A 124 4.24 -9.36 -0.59
C GLU A 124 5.50 -10.20 -0.86
N TYR A 125 6.40 -9.76 -1.73
CA TYR A 125 7.61 -10.52 -2.03
C TYR A 125 8.58 -10.59 -0.84
N MET A 126 8.59 -9.55 0.01
CA MET A 126 9.37 -9.57 1.24
C MET A 126 8.67 -10.40 2.33
N ILE A 127 7.32 -10.38 2.38
CA ILE A 127 6.54 -11.32 3.22
C ILE A 127 6.90 -12.76 2.86
N MET A 128 6.91 -13.11 1.57
CA MET A 128 7.30 -14.42 1.08
C MET A 128 8.73 -14.80 1.50
N LYS A 129 9.67 -13.85 1.40
CA LYS A 129 11.06 -14.04 1.85
C LYS A 129 11.14 -14.36 3.34
N LEU A 130 10.46 -13.57 4.16
CA LEU A 130 10.45 -13.76 5.62
C LEU A 130 9.75 -15.08 6.03
N MET A 131 8.69 -15.49 5.29
CA MET A 131 8.07 -16.81 5.44
C MET A 131 9.02 -17.94 5.07
N ALA A 132 9.71 -17.84 3.94
CA ALA A 132 10.67 -18.84 3.47
C ALA A 132 11.84 -19.05 4.45
N GLU A 133 12.22 -18.00 5.15
CA GLU A 133 13.29 -17.99 6.15
C GLU A 133 12.82 -18.34 7.58
N ASP A 134 11.54 -18.70 7.76
CA ASP A 134 10.93 -19.01 9.07
C ASP A 134 11.10 -17.88 10.11
N LYS A 135 10.95 -16.62 9.65
CA LYS A 135 11.15 -15.43 10.51
C LYS A 135 9.85 -14.89 11.12
N LEU A 136 8.69 -15.43 10.74
CA LEU A 136 7.39 -14.90 11.12
C LEU A 136 6.70 -15.74 12.20
N VAL A 137 5.90 -15.07 13.03
CA VAL A 137 4.95 -15.69 13.96
C VAL A 137 3.60 -15.78 13.26
N PRO A 138 2.93 -16.94 13.28
CA PRO A 138 1.58 -17.03 12.71
C PRO A 138 0.59 -16.19 13.50
N LEU A 139 -0.38 -15.62 12.80
CA LEU A 139 -1.56 -15.02 13.41
C LEU A 139 -2.31 -16.07 14.26
N SER A 140 -2.85 -15.65 15.40
CA SER A 140 -3.52 -16.58 16.31
C SER A 140 -4.88 -17.01 15.77
N GLU A 141 -5.39 -18.15 16.24
CA GLU A 141 -6.76 -18.58 15.93
C GLU A 141 -7.80 -17.52 16.37
N HIS A 142 -7.51 -16.80 17.45
CA HIS A 142 -8.38 -15.73 17.94
C HIS A 142 -8.48 -14.56 16.95
N PHE A 143 -7.42 -14.23 16.23
CA PHE A 143 -7.40 -13.18 15.21
C PHE A 143 -8.44 -13.42 14.11
N PHE A 144 -8.76 -14.69 13.82
CA PHE A 144 -9.74 -15.10 12.81
C PHE A 144 -11.14 -15.35 13.36
N ASP A 145 -11.36 -15.17 14.66
CA ASP A 145 -12.69 -15.34 15.28
C ASP A 145 -13.57 -14.12 14.99
N THR A 146 -14.44 -14.24 13.99
CA THR A 146 -15.37 -13.18 13.58
C THR A 146 -16.47 -12.89 14.62
N SER A 147 -16.60 -13.71 15.69
CA SER A 147 -17.52 -13.43 16.79
C SER A 147 -17.00 -12.42 17.79
N ASP A 148 -15.70 -12.13 17.81
CA ASP A 148 -15.12 -11.01 18.56
C ASP A 148 -15.39 -9.69 17.84
N GLU A 149 -15.97 -8.74 18.56
CA GLU A 149 -16.33 -7.43 18.00
C GLU A 149 -15.10 -6.62 17.54
N ASN A 150 -13.92 -6.90 18.10
CA ASN A 150 -12.68 -6.17 17.83
C ASN A 150 -11.83 -6.82 16.71
N ASN A 151 -12.23 -7.94 16.14
CA ASN A 151 -11.55 -8.57 15.02
C ASN A 151 -12.02 -7.97 13.69
N TYR A 152 -11.68 -6.70 13.47
CA TYR A 152 -12.10 -5.92 12.30
C TYR A 152 -11.51 -6.45 11.00
N TYR A 153 -10.24 -6.89 10.99
CA TYR A 153 -9.60 -7.43 9.79
C TYR A 153 -10.38 -8.61 9.22
N SER A 154 -10.61 -9.64 10.04
CA SER A 154 -11.26 -10.88 9.59
C SER A 154 -12.71 -10.68 9.11
N LYS A 155 -13.39 -9.64 9.62
CA LYS A 155 -14.75 -9.28 9.20
C LYS A 155 -14.76 -8.37 7.98
N GLY A 156 -13.77 -7.51 7.84
CA GLY A 156 -13.80 -6.40 6.90
C GLY A 156 -12.85 -6.53 5.71
N VAL A 157 -11.93 -7.51 5.70
CA VAL A 157 -11.03 -7.68 4.56
C VAL A 157 -11.82 -8.04 3.30
N SER A 158 -11.47 -7.39 2.17
CA SER A 158 -12.07 -7.67 0.87
C SER A 158 -12.04 -9.17 0.56
N PRO A 159 -13.15 -9.75 0.12
CA PRO A 159 -13.19 -11.16 -0.31
C PRO A 159 -12.17 -11.45 -1.42
N TYR A 160 -11.97 -10.52 -2.33
CA TYR A 160 -10.97 -10.61 -3.40
C TYR A 160 -9.55 -10.75 -2.83
N ILE A 161 -9.18 -9.85 -1.91
CA ILE A 161 -7.84 -9.83 -1.28
C ILE A 161 -7.63 -11.06 -0.38
N ARG A 162 -8.62 -11.39 0.45
CA ARG A 162 -8.59 -12.60 1.29
C ARG A 162 -8.31 -13.84 0.46
N ASN A 163 -8.97 -14.01 -0.67
CA ASN A 163 -8.81 -15.14 -1.57
C ASN A 163 -7.38 -15.23 -2.15
N ILE A 164 -6.74 -14.09 -2.43
CA ILE A 164 -5.33 -14.05 -2.86
C ILE A 164 -4.41 -14.51 -1.73
N PHE A 165 -4.59 -14.01 -0.52
CA PHE A 165 -3.76 -14.36 0.64
C PHE A 165 -3.92 -15.83 1.06
N GLU A 166 -5.10 -16.40 0.88
CA GLU A 166 -5.39 -17.82 1.18
C GLU A 166 -4.85 -18.79 0.12
N LYS A 167 -4.78 -18.38 -1.15
CA LYS A 167 -4.34 -19.24 -2.25
C LYS A 167 -2.83 -19.22 -2.49
N ASN A 168 -2.15 -18.16 -2.09
CA ASN A 168 -0.70 -18.06 -2.27
C ASN A 168 0.03 -18.67 -1.08
N GLU A 169 0.98 -19.54 -1.35
CA GLU A 169 1.68 -20.35 -0.34
C GLU A 169 3.19 -20.24 -0.49
N ILE A 170 3.88 -20.31 0.66
CA ILE A 170 5.32 -20.52 0.76
C ILE A 170 5.57 -21.74 1.63
N ASN A 171 6.30 -22.72 1.12
CA ASN A 171 6.61 -23.99 1.81
C ASN A 171 5.34 -24.75 2.28
N GLY A 172 4.20 -24.62 1.57
CA GLY A 172 2.94 -25.26 1.91
C GLY A 172 2.14 -24.55 3.01
N GLU A 173 2.49 -23.30 3.33
CA GLU A 173 1.80 -22.46 4.27
C GLU A 173 1.23 -21.23 3.56
N ALA A 174 -0.07 -20.95 3.73
CA ALA A 174 -0.72 -19.80 3.11
C ALA A 174 -0.21 -18.46 3.68
N TRP A 175 -0.18 -17.42 2.84
CA TRP A 175 0.19 -16.08 3.31
C TRP A 175 -0.73 -15.61 4.44
N SER A 176 -2.03 -15.87 4.33
CA SER A 176 -3.05 -15.49 5.34
C SER A 176 -2.75 -16.03 6.74
N LYS A 177 -1.94 -17.07 6.86
CA LYS A 177 -1.51 -17.59 8.18
C LYS A 177 -0.54 -16.66 8.90
N TYR A 178 0.24 -15.86 8.18
CA TYR A 178 1.33 -15.07 8.74
C TYR A 178 1.17 -13.56 8.51
N ALA A 179 0.37 -13.17 7.52
CA ALA A 179 0.23 -11.79 7.10
C ALA A 179 -1.24 -11.35 7.08
N ALA A 180 -1.47 -10.13 7.53
CA ALA A 180 -2.72 -9.41 7.34
C ALA A 180 -2.44 -8.25 6.37
N GLY A 181 -3.16 -8.17 5.25
CA GLY A 181 -3.00 -7.08 4.28
C GLY A 181 -3.28 -5.72 4.93
N TYR A 182 -2.66 -4.68 4.37
CA TYR A 182 -2.84 -3.29 4.78
C TYR A 182 -3.31 -2.42 3.61
N MET A 183 -2.45 -2.24 2.61
CA MET A 183 -2.75 -1.52 1.38
C MET A 183 -2.45 -2.39 0.16
N TRP A 184 -3.04 -2.05 -0.99
CA TRP A 184 -2.81 -2.75 -2.24
C TRP A 184 -2.97 -1.82 -3.44
N GLY A 185 -2.53 -2.26 -4.59
CA GLY A 185 -2.73 -1.54 -5.84
C GLY A 185 -2.04 -2.18 -7.03
N LEU A 186 -2.09 -1.49 -8.16
CA LEU A 186 -1.36 -1.83 -9.37
C LEU A 186 -0.23 -0.84 -9.62
N THR A 187 0.78 -1.25 -10.35
CA THR A 187 1.77 -0.32 -10.92
C THR A 187 1.36 0.12 -12.31
N GLY A 188 1.74 1.33 -12.70
CA GLY A 188 1.39 1.87 -14.01
C GLY A 188 2.17 3.13 -14.35
N ILE A 189 1.68 3.86 -15.32
CA ILE A 189 2.30 5.08 -15.83
C ILE A 189 1.36 6.26 -15.56
N VAL A 190 1.81 7.23 -14.76
CA VAL A 190 1.20 8.56 -14.70
C VAL A 190 1.75 9.36 -15.86
N TYR A 191 0.90 10.03 -16.63
CA TYR A 191 1.32 10.75 -17.81
C TYR A 191 0.50 12.04 -18.04
N ASN A 192 1.09 12.97 -18.78
CA ASN A 192 0.38 14.16 -19.26
C ASN A 192 -0.30 13.86 -20.60
N PRO A 193 -1.65 13.76 -20.67
CA PRO A 193 -2.36 13.38 -21.90
C PRO A 193 -2.30 14.44 -23.01
N GLU A 194 -1.87 15.67 -22.72
CA GLU A 194 -1.64 16.69 -23.75
C GLU A 194 -0.35 16.43 -24.56
N GLU A 195 0.60 15.70 -24.01
CA GLU A 195 1.95 15.49 -24.58
C GLU A 195 2.27 14.03 -24.86
N VAL A 196 1.62 13.08 -24.18
CA VAL A 196 1.84 11.63 -24.29
C VAL A 196 0.53 10.97 -24.71
N SER A 197 0.58 10.11 -25.73
CA SER A 197 -0.60 9.35 -26.14
C SER A 197 -0.93 8.25 -25.12
N GLU A 198 -2.21 7.93 -24.98
CA GLU A 198 -2.67 6.79 -24.18
C GLU A 198 -2.05 5.47 -24.65
N GLU A 199 -1.88 5.28 -25.97
CA GLU A 199 -1.23 4.11 -26.56
C GLU A 199 0.22 3.94 -26.07
N ASP A 200 1.00 5.03 -26.03
CA ASP A 200 2.38 4.99 -25.54
C ASP A 200 2.43 4.79 -24.01
N ALA A 201 1.54 5.44 -23.27
CA ALA A 201 1.48 5.32 -21.81
C ALA A 201 1.00 3.92 -21.38
N SER A 202 0.21 3.25 -22.20
CA SER A 202 -0.29 1.88 -21.98
C SER A 202 0.72 0.79 -22.34
N SER A 203 2.01 1.10 -22.41
CA SER A 203 3.06 0.13 -22.69
C SER A 203 4.34 0.44 -21.91
N TRP A 204 4.98 -0.60 -21.35
CA TRP A 204 6.31 -0.47 -20.74
C TRP A 204 7.39 0.00 -21.73
N LYS A 205 7.14 -0.10 -23.05
CA LYS A 205 8.05 0.42 -24.08
C LYS A 205 8.19 1.95 -24.06
N ILE A 206 7.33 2.68 -23.37
CA ILE A 206 7.50 4.13 -23.15
C ILE A 206 8.83 4.46 -22.47
N LEU A 207 9.37 3.56 -21.64
CA LEU A 207 10.58 3.76 -20.86
C LEU A 207 11.84 3.97 -21.71
N ASP A 208 11.91 3.33 -22.88
CA ASP A 208 13.02 3.49 -23.83
C ASP A 208 12.62 4.16 -25.15
N ASN A 209 11.36 4.65 -25.26
CA ASN A 209 10.87 5.37 -26.42
C ASN A 209 11.67 6.68 -26.63
N PRO A 210 12.41 6.83 -27.77
CA PRO A 210 13.24 8.00 -28.01
C PRO A 210 12.47 9.30 -28.18
N ASP A 211 11.17 9.25 -28.47
CA ASP A 211 10.31 10.45 -28.61
C ASP A 211 10.13 11.15 -27.25
N TYR A 212 10.23 10.40 -26.17
CA TYR A 212 10.13 10.91 -24.79
C TYR A 212 11.51 10.96 -24.07
N LYS A 213 12.57 11.12 -24.84
CA LYS A 213 13.93 11.15 -24.26
C LYS A 213 14.10 12.25 -23.23
N ARG A 214 14.53 11.86 -22.02
CA ARG A 214 14.68 12.71 -20.82
C ARG A 214 13.37 13.29 -20.30
N GLN A 215 12.25 12.64 -20.58
CA GLN A 215 10.91 13.05 -20.17
C GLN A 215 10.14 11.93 -19.46
N VAL A 216 10.77 10.78 -19.23
CA VAL A 216 10.19 9.63 -18.52
C VAL A 216 11.06 9.26 -17.34
N THR A 217 10.46 8.89 -16.22
CA THR A 217 11.16 8.34 -15.05
C THR A 217 10.76 6.89 -14.80
N ILE A 218 11.65 6.14 -14.16
CA ILE A 218 11.46 4.74 -13.77
C ILE A 218 11.86 4.58 -12.29
N LYS A 219 11.27 3.62 -11.59
CA LYS A 219 11.62 3.32 -10.21
C LYS A 219 13.06 2.84 -10.03
N ASP A 220 13.79 3.41 -9.04
CA ASP A 220 15.12 2.97 -8.60
C ASP A 220 14.97 1.84 -7.57
N ASN A 221 14.33 0.78 -7.99
CA ASN A 221 14.05 -0.42 -7.23
C ASN A 221 14.24 -1.62 -8.16
N VAL A 222 15.05 -2.58 -7.74
CA VAL A 222 15.42 -3.71 -8.58
C VAL A 222 14.21 -4.55 -9.02
N ARG A 223 13.19 -4.68 -8.18
CA ARG A 223 12.00 -5.48 -8.50
C ARG A 223 11.12 -4.78 -9.53
N ASP A 224 10.76 -3.54 -9.26
CA ASP A 224 9.89 -2.77 -10.15
C ASP A 224 10.53 -2.55 -11.51
N SER A 225 11.79 -2.13 -11.56
CA SER A 225 12.49 -1.91 -12.84
C SER A 225 12.70 -3.21 -13.61
N TYR A 226 12.95 -4.34 -12.92
CA TYR A 226 13.04 -5.66 -13.57
C TYR A 226 11.71 -6.06 -14.18
N PHE A 227 10.61 -5.92 -13.43
CA PHE A 227 9.27 -6.27 -13.89
C PHE A 227 8.88 -5.47 -15.13
N ALA A 228 9.04 -4.13 -15.11
CA ALA A 228 8.76 -3.28 -16.26
C ALA A 228 9.62 -3.64 -17.47
N ALA A 229 10.91 -3.95 -17.27
CA ALA A 229 11.80 -4.36 -18.34
C ALA A 229 11.39 -5.72 -18.97
N VAL A 230 10.99 -6.70 -18.15
CA VAL A 230 10.45 -7.97 -18.66
C VAL A 230 9.18 -7.74 -19.46
N GLY A 231 8.26 -6.88 -18.98
CA GLY A 231 7.05 -6.50 -19.71
C GLY A 231 7.38 -5.94 -21.09
N ALA A 232 8.27 -4.94 -21.14
CA ALA A 232 8.71 -4.34 -22.42
C ALA A 232 9.35 -5.35 -23.37
N LEU A 233 10.27 -6.18 -22.87
CA LEU A 233 10.99 -7.18 -23.66
C LEU A 233 10.07 -8.28 -24.20
N LYS A 234 9.06 -8.68 -23.45
CA LYS A 234 8.11 -9.73 -23.81
C LYS A 234 6.79 -9.18 -24.37
N SER A 235 6.70 -7.89 -24.66
CA SER A 235 5.48 -7.20 -25.10
C SER A 235 4.73 -7.94 -26.22
N ASP A 236 5.43 -8.35 -27.30
CA ASP A 236 4.80 -9.04 -28.43
C ASP A 236 4.19 -10.41 -28.04
N LEU A 237 4.75 -11.09 -27.05
CA LEU A 237 4.19 -12.33 -26.49
C LEU A 237 2.96 -12.01 -25.63
N LEU A 238 3.13 -11.14 -24.64
CA LEU A 238 2.16 -10.87 -23.59
C LEU A 238 0.87 -10.21 -24.12
N THR A 239 0.97 -9.42 -25.20
CA THR A 239 -0.17 -8.77 -25.85
C THR A 239 -0.81 -9.62 -26.95
N SER A 240 -0.23 -10.79 -27.30
CA SER A 240 -0.78 -11.63 -28.35
C SER A 240 -2.11 -12.30 -27.95
N GLU A 241 -3.07 -12.34 -28.89
CA GLU A 241 -4.34 -13.04 -28.67
C GLU A 241 -4.16 -14.52 -28.30
N SER A 242 -3.14 -15.18 -28.85
CA SER A 242 -2.86 -16.58 -28.56
C SER A 242 -2.39 -16.82 -27.13
N PHE A 243 -1.69 -15.86 -26.54
CA PHE A 243 -1.26 -15.90 -25.13
C PHE A 243 -2.42 -15.59 -24.20
N ARG A 244 -3.16 -14.50 -24.48
CA ARG A 244 -4.30 -14.05 -23.64
C ARG A 244 -5.46 -15.04 -23.62
N ASN A 245 -5.71 -15.74 -24.71
CA ASN A 245 -6.77 -16.76 -24.81
C ASN A 245 -6.33 -18.17 -24.38
N ASP A 246 -5.10 -18.35 -23.87
CA ASP A 246 -4.63 -19.63 -23.39
C ASP A 246 -5.39 -20.04 -22.11
N PRO A 247 -5.87 -21.30 -21.98
CA PRO A 247 -6.55 -21.75 -20.75
C PRO A 247 -5.74 -21.57 -19.46
N ASP A 248 -4.41 -21.59 -19.57
CA ASP A 248 -3.48 -21.44 -18.45
C ASP A 248 -2.88 -20.01 -18.40
N TYR A 249 -3.55 -19.03 -19.02
CA TYR A 249 -3.05 -17.65 -19.17
C TYR A 249 -2.49 -17.05 -17.86
N LYS A 250 -3.28 -17.11 -16.78
CA LYS A 250 -2.87 -16.51 -15.51
C LYS A 250 -1.55 -17.10 -14.97
N GLN A 251 -1.41 -18.40 -14.99
CA GLN A 251 -0.16 -19.05 -14.55
C GLN A 251 1.00 -18.71 -15.48
N LYS A 252 0.77 -18.74 -16.79
CA LYS A 252 1.80 -18.36 -17.76
C LYS A 252 2.22 -16.90 -17.63
N LEU A 253 1.28 -16.00 -17.33
CA LEU A 253 1.59 -14.59 -17.08
C LEU A 253 2.53 -14.45 -15.88
N VAL A 254 2.22 -15.12 -14.77
CA VAL A 254 3.09 -15.15 -13.58
C VAL A 254 4.47 -15.71 -13.93
N ASP A 255 4.53 -16.84 -14.65
CA ASP A 255 5.79 -17.49 -15.01
C ASP A 255 6.64 -16.59 -15.91
N GLU A 256 6.04 -15.93 -16.91
CA GLU A 256 6.75 -15.05 -17.84
C GLU A 256 7.25 -13.76 -17.20
N MET A 257 6.42 -13.13 -16.34
CA MET A 257 6.79 -11.89 -15.67
C MET A 257 7.81 -12.08 -14.53
N ASN A 258 7.90 -13.30 -14.00
CA ASN A 258 8.86 -13.68 -12.95
C ASN A 258 10.01 -14.55 -13.48
N ASP A 259 10.25 -14.58 -14.79
CA ASP A 259 11.36 -15.32 -15.39
C ASP A 259 12.71 -14.69 -15.02
N THR A 260 13.52 -15.43 -14.28
CA THR A 260 14.88 -15.08 -13.85
C THR A 260 15.94 -16.02 -14.44
N SER A 261 15.66 -16.59 -15.62
CA SER A 261 16.67 -17.32 -16.37
C SER A 261 17.89 -16.41 -16.67
N PRO A 262 19.11 -16.97 -16.75
CA PRO A 262 20.31 -16.18 -17.07
C PRO A 262 20.17 -15.36 -18.36
N GLU A 263 19.44 -15.90 -19.34
CA GLU A 263 19.14 -15.25 -20.62
C GLU A 263 18.26 -14.01 -20.41
N THR A 264 17.20 -14.13 -19.63
CA THR A 264 16.28 -13.03 -19.34
C THR A 264 16.96 -11.96 -18.47
N ILE A 265 17.73 -12.37 -17.45
CA ILE A 265 18.52 -11.41 -16.62
C ILE A 265 19.46 -10.59 -17.50
N GLN A 266 20.18 -11.23 -18.44
CA GLN A 266 21.09 -10.51 -19.33
C GLN A 266 20.32 -9.54 -20.25
N ALA A 267 19.19 -9.98 -20.81
CA ALA A 267 18.36 -9.14 -21.68
C ALA A 267 17.79 -7.93 -20.92
N VAL A 268 17.33 -8.12 -19.69
CA VAL A 268 16.85 -7.05 -18.80
C VAL A 268 17.99 -6.07 -18.47
N GLN A 269 19.19 -6.56 -18.17
CA GLN A 269 20.34 -5.70 -17.88
C GLN A 269 20.68 -4.81 -19.10
N ASP A 270 20.69 -5.38 -20.31
CA ASP A 270 20.97 -4.65 -21.54
C ASP A 270 19.85 -3.62 -21.80
N TYR A 271 18.59 -4.00 -21.67
CA TYR A 271 17.43 -3.10 -21.83
C TYR A 271 17.45 -1.94 -20.82
N LEU A 272 17.66 -2.20 -19.53
CA LEU A 272 17.74 -1.16 -18.52
C LEU A 272 18.93 -0.20 -18.74
N GLN A 273 19.99 -0.65 -19.41
CA GLN A 273 21.07 0.25 -19.83
C GLN A 273 20.60 1.22 -20.94
N ASP A 274 19.72 0.77 -21.85
CA ASP A 274 19.10 1.62 -22.86
C ASP A 274 18.08 2.58 -22.22
N VAL A 275 17.25 2.10 -21.32
CA VAL A 275 16.35 2.92 -20.49
C VAL A 275 17.13 4.00 -19.75
N LYS A 276 18.28 3.68 -19.14
CA LYS A 276 19.15 4.65 -18.46
C LYS A 276 19.63 5.78 -19.39
N ASN A 277 19.85 5.46 -20.66
CA ASN A 277 20.27 6.45 -21.66
C ASN A 277 19.09 7.31 -22.15
N ASN A 278 17.86 6.81 -22.04
CA ASN A 278 16.63 7.47 -22.46
C ASN A 278 15.94 8.23 -21.34
N ALA A 279 15.72 7.58 -20.19
CA ALA A 279 14.99 8.14 -19.06
C ALA A 279 15.62 9.45 -18.53
N TYR A 280 14.79 10.26 -17.89
CA TYR A 280 15.23 11.43 -17.13
C TYR A 280 16.02 10.98 -15.90
N SER A 281 15.45 10.11 -15.09
CA SER A 281 16.08 9.52 -13.91
C SER A 281 15.50 8.16 -13.53
N PHE A 282 16.28 7.39 -12.78
CA PHE A 282 15.79 6.37 -11.88
C PHE A 282 15.50 7.08 -10.54
N GLU A 283 14.34 6.83 -9.94
CA GLU A 283 13.89 7.53 -8.75
C GLU A 283 13.02 6.64 -7.87
N THR A 284 12.91 6.96 -6.59
CA THR A 284 12.04 6.25 -5.65
C THR A 284 10.79 7.08 -5.34
N ASP A 285 10.96 8.38 -5.06
CA ASP A 285 9.89 9.27 -4.61
C ASP A 285 9.81 10.58 -5.42
N SER A 286 10.93 11.08 -5.95
CA SER A 286 11.00 12.40 -6.63
C SER A 286 10.14 12.49 -7.89
N GLY A 287 9.69 11.37 -8.46
CA GLY A 287 8.86 11.33 -9.65
C GLY A 287 7.53 12.06 -9.50
N LYS A 288 6.93 12.02 -8.31
CA LYS A 288 5.70 12.78 -7.98
C LYS A 288 5.90 14.28 -8.25
N ALA A 289 6.88 14.88 -7.63
CA ALA A 289 7.18 16.31 -7.80
C ALA A 289 7.64 16.66 -9.23
N ASP A 290 8.36 15.76 -9.89
CA ASP A 290 8.80 15.95 -11.28
C ASP A 290 7.61 15.93 -12.26
N MET A 291 6.56 15.13 -12.01
CA MET A 291 5.29 15.15 -12.75
C MET A 291 4.47 16.40 -12.49
N ILE A 292 4.21 16.74 -11.20
CA ILE A 292 3.41 17.89 -10.80
C ILE A 292 3.99 19.19 -11.40
N THR A 293 5.31 19.32 -11.42
CA THR A 293 6.00 20.52 -11.96
C THR A 293 6.18 20.50 -13.48
N GLY A 294 5.72 19.46 -14.17
CA GLY A 294 5.85 19.32 -15.63
C GLY A 294 7.29 19.13 -16.10
N LYS A 295 8.18 18.67 -15.23
CA LYS A 295 9.59 18.43 -15.55
C LYS A 295 9.78 17.14 -16.35
N VAL A 296 8.89 16.17 -16.15
CA VAL A 296 8.77 14.95 -16.95
C VAL A 296 7.34 14.80 -17.43
N LEU A 297 7.13 14.03 -18.50
CA LEU A 297 5.84 13.83 -19.14
C LEU A 297 5.18 12.51 -18.77
N ALA A 298 5.97 11.54 -18.32
CA ALA A 298 5.51 10.25 -17.85
C ALA A 298 6.38 9.72 -16.70
N ASN A 299 5.74 9.03 -15.78
CA ASN A 299 6.39 8.49 -14.59
C ASN A 299 5.85 7.10 -14.26
N TYR A 300 6.74 6.11 -14.13
CA TYR A 300 6.39 4.80 -13.59
C TYR A 300 6.05 4.94 -12.12
N GLN A 301 4.81 4.61 -11.72
CA GLN A 301 4.31 4.85 -10.38
C GLN A 301 3.49 3.69 -9.82
N TRP A 302 3.48 3.57 -8.49
CA TRP A 302 2.48 2.82 -7.74
C TRP A 302 1.15 3.60 -7.75
N SER A 303 0.03 2.89 -7.81
CA SER A 303 -1.29 3.52 -7.98
C SER A 303 -1.66 4.51 -6.87
N GLY A 304 -1.25 4.27 -5.62
CA GLY A 304 -1.48 5.23 -4.53
C GLY A 304 -0.71 6.54 -4.72
N ASP A 305 0.58 6.47 -5.07
CA ASP A 305 1.37 7.65 -5.42
C ASP A 305 0.84 8.34 -6.69
N ALA A 306 0.26 7.57 -7.62
CA ALA A 306 -0.38 8.12 -8.80
C ALA A 306 -1.60 8.97 -8.44
N VAL A 307 -2.47 8.48 -7.53
CA VAL A 307 -3.63 9.25 -7.03
C VAL A 307 -3.14 10.55 -6.40
N TYR A 308 -2.19 10.49 -5.47
CA TYR A 308 -1.61 11.69 -4.85
C TYR A 308 -1.05 12.67 -5.89
N THR A 309 -0.31 12.16 -6.89
CA THR A 309 0.30 12.98 -7.93
C THR A 309 -0.75 13.67 -8.80
N MET A 310 -1.81 12.96 -9.17
CA MET A 310 -2.92 13.51 -9.96
C MET A 310 -3.69 14.57 -9.17
N ASP A 311 -4.01 14.32 -7.89
CA ASP A 311 -4.70 15.27 -7.02
C ASP A 311 -3.91 16.57 -6.86
N GLN A 312 -2.61 16.46 -6.56
CA GLN A 312 -1.76 17.64 -6.40
C GLN A 312 -1.54 18.42 -7.71
N ALA A 313 -1.44 17.74 -8.85
CA ALA A 313 -1.33 18.41 -10.15
C ALA A 313 -2.62 19.14 -10.51
N GLU A 314 -3.79 18.57 -10.17
CA GLU A 314 -5.09 19.19 -10.44
C GLU A 314 -5.30 20.48 -9.64
N GLU A 315 -4.76 20.61 -8.42
CA GLU A 315 -4.76 21.87 -7.66
C GLU A 315 -4.06 23.01 -8.41
N ASP A 316 -3.01 22.68 -9.18
CA ASP A 316 -2.28 23.63 -10.03
C ASP A 316 -2.92 23.77 -11.45
N GLY A 317 -4.05 23.09 -11.72
CA GLY A 317 -4.77 23.08 -12.99
C GLY A 317 -4.09 22.22 -14.06
N VAL A 318 -3.25 21.26 -13.66
CA VAL A 318 -2.62 20.28 -14.54
C VAL A 318 -3.36 18.94 -14.39
N PHE A 319 -3.92 18.45 -15.49
CA PHE A 319 -4.64 17.20 -15.51
C PHE A 319 -3.74 16.06 -16.01
N LEU A 320 -3.49 15.10 -15.15
CA LEU A 320 -2.69 13.91 -15.45
C LEU A 320 -3.61 12.70 -15.52
N ASP A 321 -3.27 11.75 -16.38
CA ASP A 321 -3.96 10.47 -16.50
C ASP A 321 -3.06 9.32 -15.97
N TYR A 322 -3.70 8.18 -15.72
CA TYR A 322 -3.01 6.96 -15.27
C TYR A 322 -3.34 5.81 -16.21
N ALA A 323 -2.31 5.12 -16.70
CA ALA A 323 -2.44 3.97 -17.59
C ALA A 323 -1.81 2.73 -16.96
N VAL A 324 -2.50 1.60 -17.10
CA VAL A 324 -1.98 0.28 -16.76
C VAL A 324 -1.47 -0.39 -18.04
N PRO A 325 -0.17 -0.74 -18.14
CA PRO A 325 0.40 -1.32 -19.34
C PRO A 325 -0.31 -2.59 -19.83
N GLU A 326 -0.47 -2.68 -21.16
CA GLU A 326 -1.15 -3.76 -21.84
C GLU A 326 -0.42 -5.11 -21.69
N GLU A 327 0.88 -5.09 -21.51
CA GLU A 327 1.67 -6.31 -21.38
C GLU A 327 1.34 -7.06 -20.08
N SER A 328 1.43 -6.39 -18.99
CA SER A 328 1.10 -6.82 -17.62
C SER A 328 1.44 -5.71 -16.64
N THR A 329 0.87 -5.78 -15.46
CA THR A 329 1.22 -4.91 -14.35
C THR A 329 1.49 -5.72 -13.08
N ASN A 330 2.29 -5.19 -12.17
CA ASN A 330 2.40 -5.77 -10.84
C ASN A 330 1.18 -5.41 -10.00
N ILE A 331 0.51 -6.42 -9.43
CA ILE A 331 -0.40 -6.23 -8.31
C ILE A 331 0.42 -6.41 -7.03
N TYR A 332 0.53 -5.35 -6.24
CA TYR A 332 1.27 -5.35 -4.99
C TYR A 332 0.34 -5.34 -3.77
N PHE A 333 0.83 -5.93 -2.70
CA PHE A 333 0.17 -5.96 -1.40
C PHE A 333 1.19 -5.64 -0.32
N ASP A 334 0.92 -4.62 0.48
CA ASP A 334 1.64 -4.41 1.72
C ASP A 334 0.86 -5.02 2.87
N GLY A 335 1.55 -5.67 3.79
CA GLY A 335 0.87 -6.40 4.86
C GLY A 335 1.65 -6.46 6.16
N TRP A 336 0.91 -6.44 7.25
CA TRP A 336 1.44 -6.56 8.59
C TRP A 336 1.88 -8.00 8.88
N VAL A 337 3.11 -8.16 9.33
CA VAL A 337 3.68 -9.43 9.78
C VAL A 337 4.38 -9.29 11.13
N MET A 338 4.30 -10.33 11.95
CA MET A 338 4.89 -10.38 13.28
C MET A 338 6.23 -11.11 13.25
N LEU A 339 7.29 -10.49 13.81
CA LEU A 339 8.64 -11.04 13.79
C LEU A 339 8.90 -12.02 14.94
N LYS A 340 9.30 -13.23 14.59
CA LYS A 340 9.57 -14.34 15.51
C LYS A 340 10.73 -14.04 16.47
N SER A 341 11.72 -13.28 16.02
CA SER A 341 12.90 -12.93 16.83
C SER A 341 12.56 -12.10 18.07
N VAL A 342 11.41 -11.42 18.09
CA VAL A 342 11.03 -10.48 19.16
C VAL A 342 9.76 -10.92 19.86
N ILE A 343 8.69 -11.21 19.12
CA ILE A 343 7.44 -11.70 19.71
C ILE A 343 7.65 -13.10 20.30
N GLY A 344 8.23 -14.03 19.53
CA GLY A 344 8.52 -15.38 20.00
C GLY A 344 7.31 -16.02 20.69
N GLU A 345 7.47 -16.32 21.99
CA GLU A 345 6.43 -16.89 22.85
C GLU A 345 5.67 -15.83 23.70
N ASP A 346 5.95 -14.53 23.51
CA ASP A 346 5.31 -13.45 24.29
C ASP A 346 3.88 -13.20 23.81
N LYS A 347 2.92 -13.78 24.51
CA LYS A 347 1.50 -13.68 24.18
C LYS A 347 0.91 -12.28 24.39
N ASP A 348 1.48 -11.47 25.27
CA ASP A 348 1.00 -10.11 25.47
C ASP A 348 1.42 -9.22 24.29
N LYS A 349 2.64 -9.40 23.80
CA LYS A 349 3.11 -8.70 22.59
C LYS A 349 2.35 -9.17 21.34
N GLN A 350 2.14 -10.47 21.18
CA GLN A 350 1.34 -11.02 20.09
C GLN A 350 -0.07 -10.40 20.09
N LYS A 351 -0.73 -10.38 21.26
CA LYS A 351 -2.05 -9.77 21.39
C LYS A 351 -2.04 -8.27 21.04
N ALA A 352 -1.04 -7.52 21.47
CA ALA A 352 -0.93 -6.09 21.15
C ALA A 352 -0.68 -5.87 19.65
N ALA A 353 0.14 -6.69 19.01
CA ALA A 353 0.39 -6.65 17.58
C ALA A 353 -0.87 -6.96 16.75
N GLU A 354 -1.58 -8.04 17.09
CA GLU A 354 -2.84 -8.40 16.45
C GLU A 354 -3.94 -7.33 16.67
N ALA A 355 -3.96 -6.71 17.85
CA ALA A 355 -4.87 -5.61 18.14
C ALA A 355 -4.53 -4.35 17.32
N PHE A 356 -3.23 -4.05 17.08
CA PHE A 356 -2.81 -2.95 16.22
C PHE A 356 -3.26 -3.16 14.77
N ILE A 357 -3.11 -4.38 14.26
CA ILE A 357 -3.59 -4.76 12.92
C ILE A 357 -5.11 -4.56 12.84
N ASN A 358 -5.86 -5.09 13.81
CA ASN A 358 -7.31 -4.96 13.85
C ASN A 358 -7.76 -3.49 13.98
N PHE A 359 -7.09 -2.69 14.79
CA PHE A 359 -7.40 -1.27 14.94
C PHE A 359 -7.25 -0.50 13.61
N ASN A 360 -6.16 -0.72 12.89
CA ASN A 360 -5.96 -0.12 11.55
C ASN A 360 -6.95 -0.66 10.50
N SER A 361 -7.53 -1.84 10.74
CA SER A 361 -8.52 -2.48 9.86
C SER A 361 -9.96 -2.12 10.20
N ARG A 362 -10.20 -1.33 11.26
CA ARG A 362 -11.53 -0.79 11.55
C ARG A 362 -11.93 0.13 10.40
N PRO A 363 -13.15 0.04 9.86
CA PRO A 363 -13.52 0.75 8.63
C PRO A 363 -13.24 2.26 8.64
N ASP A 364 -13.51 2.95 9.74
CA ASP A 364 -13.20 4.37 9.89
C ASP A 364 -11.69 4.67 9.87
N ASN A 365 -10.88 3.82 10.51
CA ASN A 365 -9.43 3.96 10.51
C ASN A 365 -8.80 3.57 9.15
N ALA A 366 -9.35 2.57 8.47
CA ALA A 366 -8.95 2.24 7.11
C ALA A 366 -9.21 3.41 6.16
N ILE A 367 -10.36 4.08 6.28
CA ILE A 367 -10.73 5.27 5.51
C ILE A 367 -9.78 6.44 5.85
N ARG A 368 -9.48 6.70 7.13
CA ARG A 368 -8.51 7.73 7.52
C ARG A 368 -7.16 7.52 6.86
N ASN A 369 -6.66 6.29 6.88
CA ASN A 369 -5.40 5.95 6.22
C ASN A 369 -5.50 6.12 4.69
N MET A 370 -6.58 5.65 4.04
CA MET A 370 -6.79 5.87 2.59
C MET A 370 -6.80 7.35 2.23
N TYR A 371 -7.53 8.16 3.00
CA TYR A 371 -7.62 9.60 2.77
C TYR A 371 -6.28 10.31 2.94
N TYR A 372 -5.54 9.94 4.01
CA TYR A 372 -4.26 10.56 4.33
C TYR A 372 -3.16 10.22 3.34
N ILE A 373 -3.02 8.93 2.98
CA ILE A 373 -1.88 8.44 2.18
C ILE A 373 -2.20 8.25 0.69
N GLY A 374 -3.48 8.28 0.28
CA GLY A 374 -3.88 8.11 -1.12
C GLY A 374 -3.93 6.66 -1.62
N TYR A 375 -3.54 5.67 -0.80
CA TYR A 375 -3.53 4.26 -1.16
C TYR A 375 -4.86 3.56 -0.85
N THR A 376 -5.14 2.45 -1.52
CA THR A 376 -6.36 1.66 -1.30
C THR A 376 -6.14 0.64 -0.20
N SER A 377 -6.97 0.69 0.85
CA SER A 377 -6.96 -0.33 1.89
C SER A 377 -7.43 -1.67 1.36
N VAL A 378 -6.92 -2.76 1.95
CA VAL A 378 -7.45 -4.11 1.72
C VAL A 378 -8.83 -4.33 2.36
N ILE A 379 -9.31 -3.38 3.15
CA ILE A 379 -10.58 -3.45 3.87
C ILE A 379 -11.70 -2.95 2.98
N SER A 380 -12.70 -3.81 2.74
CA SER A 380 -13.97 -3.46 2.10
C SER A 380 -15.08 -3.14 3.11
N GLY A 381 -14.86 -3.48 4.40
CA GLY A 381 -15.79 -3.23 5.49
C GLY A 381 -16.68 -4.41 5.86
N GLY A 382 -16.84 -5.40 4.98
CA GLY A 382 -17.81 -6.50 5.20
C GLY A 382 -19.25 -5.97 5.26
N ASP A 383 -19.93 -6.13 6.41
CA ASP A 383 -21.29 -5.61 6.63
C ASP A 383 -21.33 -4.09 6.95
N ASP A 384 -20.19 -3.45 7.09
CA ASP A 384 -20.08 -2.01 7.38
C ASP A 384 -20.00 -1.21 6.06
N PRO A 385 -20.96 -0.33 5.77
CA PRO A 385 -21.05 0.33 4.47
C PRO A 385 -20.01 1.44 4.26
N ARG A 386 -19.34 1.90 5.32
CA ARG A 386 -18.53 3.13 5.30
C ARG A 386 -17.43 3.16 4.23
N VAL A 387 -16.81 2.01 3.93
CA VAL A 387 -15.73 1.97 2.94
C VAL A 387 -16.28 2.22 1.53
N PHE A 388 -17.45 1.66 1.21
CA PHE A 388 -18.11 1.95 -0.06
C PHE A 388 -18.66 3.38 -0.10
N GLU A 389 -19.30 3.84 0.97
CA GLU A 389 -19.74 5.25 1.10
C GLU A 389 -18.58 6.23 0.91
N TYR A 390 -17.38 5.91 1.45
CA TYR A 390 -16.19 6.73 1.23
C TYR A 390 -15.78 6.76 -0.25
N ALA A 391 -15.80 5.62 -0.94
CA ALA A 391 -15.48 5.57 -2.36
C ALA A 391 -16.48 6.39 -3.18
N ASP A 392 -17.77 6.30 -2.88
CA ASP A 392 -18.82 7.11 -3.52
C ASP A 392 -18.71 8.59 -3.13
N TRP A 393 -18.45 8.91 -1.87
CA TRP A 393 -18.20 10.29 -1.40
C TRP A 393 -17.02 10.94 -2.13
N ASN A 394 -15.94 10.17 -2.36
CA ASN A 394 -14.72 10.69 -2.97
C ASN A 394 -14.83 10.81 -4.50
N TYR A 395 -15.50 9.86 -5.16
CA TYR A 395 -15.51 9.73 -6.62
C TYR A 395 -16.89 9.85 -7.28
N GLY A 396 -17.99 9.78 -6.52
CA GLY A 396 -19.34 9.88 -7.04
C GLY A 396 -19.64 11.24 -7.66
N ALA A 397 -20.47 11.26 -8.71
CA ALA A 397 -20.88 12.47 -9.39
C ALA A 397 -21.79 13.35 -8.52
N GLU A 398 -21.68 14.67 -8.64
CA GLU A 398 -22.62 15.61 -8.02
C GLU A 398 -23.96 15.66 -8.76
N ASP A 399 -25.02 16.07 -8.05
CA ASP A 399 -26.35 16.26 -8.65
C ASP A 399 -26.31 17.20 -9.87
N GLY A 400 -26.70 16.65 -11.03
CA GLY A 400 -26.79 17.41 -12.28
C GLY A 400 -25.54 17.38 -13.16
N GLU A 401 -24.57 16.55 -12.83
CA GLU A 401 -23.43 16.28 -13.70
C GLU A 401 -23.86 15.45 -14.91
N GLU A 402 -23.53 15.88 -16.15
CA GLU A 402 -24.04 15.26 -17.37
C GLU A 402 -23.14 14.22 -18.00
N ASP A 403 -21.80 14.28 -17.78
CA ASP A 403 -20.83 13.35 -18.36
C ASP A 403 -20.37 12.36 -17.30
N THR A 404 -21.20 11.35 -17.06
CA THR A 404 -20.98 10.34 -16.03
C THR A 404 -20.95 8.92 -16.59
N VAL A 405 -20.28 8.03 -15.89
CA VAL A 405 -20.23 6.59 -16.17
C VAL A 405 -20.52 5.81 -14.90
N ASP A 406 -21.13 4.64 -15.05
CA ASP A 406 -21.27 3.69 -13.97
C ASP A 406 -20.00 2.86 -13.86
N TYR A 407 -19.38 2.87 -12.66
CA TYR A 407 -18.15 2.18 -12.37
C TYR A 407 -18.39 1.07 -11.34
N ASP A 408 -18.15 -0.19 -11.73
CA ASP A 408 -18.47 -1.37 -10.96
C ASP A 408 -17.30 -1.75 -10.02
N LEU A 409 -17.56 -1.76 -8.71
CA LEU A 409 -16.64 -2.15 -7.65
C LEU A 409 -16.99 -3.50 -6.99
N ALA A 410 -17.98 -4.23 -7.50
CA ALA A 410 -18.49 -5.45 -6.87
C ALA A 410 -17.39 -6.51 -6.65
N TYR A 411 -16.37 -6.57 -7.53
CA TYR A 411 -15.26 -7.52 -7.38
C TYR A 411 -14.50 -7.36 -6.05
N PHE A 412 -14.43 -6.13 -5.55
CA PHE A 412 -13.70 -5.82 -4.32
C PHE A 412 -14.55 -6.03 -3.06
N PHE A 413 -15.87 -5.79 -3.16
CA PHE A 413 -16.79 -5.77 -2.02
C PHE A 413 -17.53 -7.08 -1.79
N THR A 414 -17.64 -7.97 -2.79
CA THR A 414 -18.47 -9.17 -2.72
C THR A 414 -17.72 -10.46 -3.00
N GLU A 415 -18.23 -11.59 -2.47
CA GLU A 415 -17.62 -12.93 -2.64
C GLU A 415 -17.64 -13.42 -4.09
N ASP A 416 -18.69 -13.12 -4.83
CA ASP A 416 -18.86 -13.56 -6.21
C ASP A 416 -18.49 -12.49 -7.26
N GLY A 417 -18.11 -11.29 -6.81
CA GLY A 417 -17.74 -10.18 -7.66
C GLY A 417 -18.91 -9.57 -8.46
N ASN A 418 -20.14 -9.81 -8.02
CA ASN A 418 -21.34 -9.37 -8.74
C ASN A 418 -22.36 -8.75 -7.77
N SER A 419 -22.62 -7.46 -7.90
CA SER A 419 -23.71 -6.78 -7.20
C SER A 419 -23.97 -5.40 -7.82
N GLU A 420 -25.24 -5.05 -8.03
CA GLU A 420 -25.62 -3.71 -8.43
C GLU A 420 -25.52 -2.69 -7.27
N ASP A 421 -25.31 -3.14 -6.03
CA ASP A 421 -25.22 -2.31 -4.83
C ASP A 421 -23.85 -1.62 -4.71
N TYR A 422 -22.83 -2.04 -5.49
CA TYR A 422 -21.47 -1.51 -5.44
C TYR A 422 -21.05 -0.85 -6.76
N VAL A 423 -21.95 -0.11 -7.37
CA VAL A 423 -21.71 0.70 -8.58
C VAL A 423 -21.69 2.17 -8.19
N ILE A 424 -20.63 2.88 -8.55
CA ILE A 424 -20.50 4.32 -8.38
C ILE A 424 -20.80 4.99 -9.71
N THR A 425 -21.77 5.92 -9.73
CA THR A 425 -21.93 6.83 -10.87
C THR A 425 -20.91 7.96 -10.71
N ALA A 426 -19.84 7.93 -11.49
CA ALA A 426 -18.71 8.87 -11.40
C ALA A 426 -18.62 9.77 -12.63
N PRO A 427 -18.03 10.98 -12.51
CA PRO A 427 -17.66 11.78 -13.68
C PRO A 427 -16.73 10.95 -14.58
N ALA A 428 -17.01 10.91 -15.88
CA ALA A 428 -16.27 10.05 -16.82
C ALA A 428 -14.76 10.32 -16.83
N GLU A 429 -14.37 11.58 -16.64
CA GLU A 429 -12.98 11.99 -16.55
C GLU A 429 -12.32 11.48 -15.28
N GLN A 430 -12.96 11.60 -14.13
CA GLN A 430 -12.44 11.13 -12.84
C GLN A 430 -12.41 9.60 -12.77
N ALA A 431 -13.39 8.91 -13.39
CA ALA A 431 -13.40 7.45 -13.48
C ALA A 431 -12.16 6.90 -14.20
N ARG A 432 -11.64 7.60 -15.21
CA ARG A 432 -10.42 7.20 -15.94
C ARG A 432 -9.11 7.51 -15.21
N ARG A 433 -9.14 8.32 -14.17
CA ARG A 433 -7.98 8.83 -13.43
C ARG A 433 -7.88 8.18 -12.05
N GLN A 434 -8.28 8.93 -11.03
CA GLN A 434 -8.09 8.55 -9.63
C GLN A 434 -8.90 7.31 -9.25
N LEU A 435 -10.17 7.20 -9.69
CA LEU A 435 -10.98 6.02 -9.39
C LEU A 435 -10.39 4.75 -10.02
N TYR A 436 -9.96 4.83 -11.29
CA TYR A 436 -9.28 3.73 -11.96
C TYR A 436 -7.95 3.35 -11.30
N ALA A 437 -7.18 4.32 -10.82
CA ALA A 437 -5.94 4.06 -10.11
C ALA A 437 -6.19 3.38 -8.75
N GLN A 438 -7.22 3.79 -8.01
CA GLN A 438 -7.57 3.18 -6.72
C GLN A 438 -8.27 1.84 -6.84
N TYR A 439 -9.17 1.70 -7.80
CA TYR A 439 -9.97 0.50 -8.03
C TYR A 439 -9.89 0.14 -9.52
N PRO A 440 -8.82 -0.54 -9.95
CA PRO A 440 -8.65 -0.92 -11.34
C PRO A 440 -9.81 -1.75 -11.87
N ASP A 441 -10.12 -1.61 -13.14
CA ASP A 441 -11.17 -2.38 -13.78
C ASP A 441 -10.82 -3.86 -13.97
N ALA A 442 -11.79 -4.65 -14.39
CA ALA A 442 -11.62 -6.10 -14.56
C ALA A 442 -10.53 -6.44 -15.59
N ASP A 443 -10.32 -5.60 -16.60
CA ASP A 443 -9.32 -5.83 -17.64
C ASP A 443 -7.89 -5.59 -17.10
N ALA A 444 -7.67 -4.50 -16.36
CA ALA A 444 -6.40 -4.26 -15.66
C ALA A 444 -6.09 -5.36 -14.63
N MET A 445 -7.12 -5.79 -13.89
CA MET A 445 -7.00 -6.90 -12.93
C MET A 445 -6.67 -8.23 -13.63
N ASP A 446 -7.19 -8.43 -14.84
CA ASP A 446 -6.86 -9.64 -15.63
C ASP A 446 -5.41 -9.63 -16.11
N ARG A 447 -4.84 -8.46 -16.41
CA ARG A 447 -3.42 -8.29 -16.78
C ARG A 447 -2.45 -8.24 -15.60
N SER A 448 -2.94 -8.24 -14.37
CA SER A 448 -2.08 -8.14 -13.20
C SER A 448 -1.36 -9.45 -12.87
N SER A 449 -0.15 -9.34 -12.37
CA SER A 449 0.70 -10.46 -11.93
C SER A 449 1.38 -10.14 -10.60
N ILE A 450 1.51 -11.13 -9.74
CA ILE A 450 2.24 -11.03 -8.46
C ILE A 450 3.73 -11.15 -8.74
N MET A 451 4.56 -10.36 -8.05
CA MET A 451 6.00 -10.59 -7.97
C MET A 451 6.30 -11.76 -7.04
N ILE A 452 7.00 -12.78 -7.53
CA ILE A 452 7.40 -13.93 -6.71
C ILE A 452 8.75 -13.63 -6.06
N TYR A 453 8.91 -14.12 -4.83
CA TYR A 453 10.21 -14.14 -4.16
C TYR A 453 11.17 -15.10 -4.88
N PHE A 454 12.35 -14.61 -5.21
CA PHE A 454 13.44 -15.42 -5.75
C PHE A 454 14.47 -15.69 -4.64
N ASP A 455 14.86 -16.96 -4.50
CA ASP A 455 16.02 -17.27 -3.65
C ASP A 455 17.28 -16.79 -4.36
N GLU A 456 17.95 -15.76 -3.83
CA GLU A 456 19.19 -15.18 -4.37
C GLU A 456 20.35 -16.20 -4.42
N LYS A 457 20.12 -17.43 -3.98
CA LYS A 457 21.11 -18.52 -4.02
C LYS A 457 20.98 -19.43 -5.24
N GLN A 458 20.03 -19.18 -6.11
CA GLN A 458 19.94 -19.77 -7.44
C GLN A 458 20.56 -18.84 -8.47
#